data_0439ff984ce7c9017742d011adefe1a6
#
_entry.id   0439ff984ce7c9017742d011adefe1a6
#
_cell.length_a   1.000
_cell.length_b   1.000
_cell.length_c   1.000
_cell.angle_alpha   90.00
_cell.angle_beta   90.00
_cell.angle_gamma   90.00
#
_symmetry.space_group_name_H-M   'P 1'
#
loop_
_entity.id
_entity.type
_entity.pdbx_description
1 polymer ?
#
loop_
_entity_poly.entity_id
_entity_poly.type
_entity_poly.pdbx_seq_one_letter_code
_entity_poly.pdbx_strand_id
1 'polypeptide(L)'
;ERLRWGETAEECFGRVRAFSPSPGAGFLLPGGAGSCKVLKAIPLSAALLPEGGGKPGEVLGQGEQGGLRIACTEGTVLNLLRVKPGGKAEQDGVSLLNGRRVKIGDVLE
;
A
#
# COMPACT_ATOMS: atom_id res chain seq x y z
N GLU A 1 13.24 -4.42 -0.53
CA GLU A 1 12.80 -3.95 -1.85
C GLU A 1 11.70 -2.91 -1.71
N ARG A 2 11.86 -1.77 -2.34
CA ARG A 2 10.86 -0.69 -2.27
C ARG A 2 9.83 -0.86 -3.38
N LEU A 3 8.54 -0.80 -3.01
CA LEU A 3 7.48 -0.80 -3.99
C LEU A 3 7.51 0.47 -4.82
N ARG A 4 7.17 0.35 -6.09
CA ARG A 4 7.16 1.46 -7.04
C ARG A 4 5.73 1.72 -7.48
N TRP A 5 5.15 2.80 -6.98
CA TRP A 5 3.76 3.10 -7.28
C TRP A 5 3.54 3.52 -8.73
N GLY A 6 4.62 3.84 -9.44
CA GLY A 6 4.57 4.05 -10.89
C GLY A 6 4.40 2.80 -11.71
N GLU A 7 4.32 1.63 -11.07
CA GLU A 7 3.97 0.36 -11.71
C GLU A 7 2.49 0.07 -11.47
N THR A 8 1.94 -0.92 -12.19
CA THR A 8 0.56 -1.33 -11.96
C THR A 8 0.44 -2.06 -10.63
N ALA A 9 -0.79 -2.16 -10.11
CA ALA A 9 -1.03 -2.88 -8.86
C ALA A 9 -0.62 -4.35 -8.99
N GLU A 10 -0.79 -4.96 -10.16
CA GLU A 10 -0.37 -6.34 -10.37
C GLU A 10 1.14 -6.50 -10.32
N GLU A 11 1.88 -5.54 -10.86
CA GLU A 11 3.34 -5.55 -10.77
C GLU A 11 3.80 -5.38 -9.32
N CYS A 12 3.17 -4.49 -8.58
CA CYS A 12 3.46 -4.31 -7.15
C CYS A 12 3.12 -5.59 -6.38
N PHE A 13 2.00 -6.22 -6.69
CA PHE A 13 1.60 -7.48 -6.09
C PHE A 13 2.65 -8.57 -6.34
N GLY A 14 3.17 -8.63 -7.56
CA GLY A 14 4.24 -9.58 -7.91
C GLY A 14 5.49 -9.36 -7.06
N ARG A 15 5.85 -8.11 -6.80
CA ARG A 15 7.01 -7.80 -5.95
C ARG A 15 6.78 -8.22 -4.51
N VAL A 16 5.58 -7.99 -3.97
CA VAL A 16 5.25 -8.42 -2.62
C VAL A 16 5.41 -9.93 -2.49
N ARG A 17 4.90 -10.67 -3.47
CA ARG A 17 5.03 -12.13 -3.47
C ARG A 17 6.46 -12.60 -3.65
N ALA A 18 7.20 -11.95 -4.54
CA ALA A 18 8.57 -12.38 -4.87
C ALA A 18 9.53 -12.16 -3.70
N PHE A 19 9.34 -11.11 -2.92
CA PHE A 19 10.27 -10.74 -1.85
C PHE A 19 9.78 -11.11 -0.44
N SER A 20 8.54 -11.62 -0.32
CA SER A 20 8.02 -12.06 0.97
C SER A 20 8.54 -13.47 1.29
N PRO A 21 8.89 -13.79 2.57
CA PRO A 21 8.87 -12.87 3.72
C PRO A 21 10.13 -12.02 3.86
N SER A 22 11.21 -12.39 3.23
CA SER A 22 12.48 -11.69 3.40
C SER A 22 13.20 -11.54 2.06
N PRO A 23 13.75 -10.36 1.76
CA PRO A 23 13.87 -9.17 2.60
C PRO A 23 12.56 -8.40 2.76
N GLY A 24 11.53 -8.73 1.97
CA GLY A 24 10.25 -8.06 2.01
C GLY A 24 10.18 -6.84 1.10
N ALA A 25 8.98 -6.55 0.61
CA ALA A 25 8.71 -5.34 -0.15
C ALA A 25 8.03 -4.32 0.77
N GLY A 26 8.24 -3.05 0.53
CA GLY A 26 7.68 -2.03 1.40
C GLY A 26 7.75 -0.64 0.83
N PHE A 27 7.44 0.34 1.66
CA PHE A 27 7.42 1.74 1.27
C PHE A 27 7.82 2.61 2.46
N LEU A 28 8.12 3.88 2.16
CA LEU A 28 8.43 4.86 3.21
C LEU A 28 7.16 5.50 3.72
N LEU A 29 7.05 5.62 5.04
CA LEU A 29 5.94 6.32 5.67
C LEU A 29 6.12 7.83 5.53
N PRO A 30 5.01 8.58 5.38
CA PRO A 30 5.11 10.04 5.26
C PRO A 30 5.71 10.69 6.51
N GLY A 31 6.29 11.88 6.33
CA GLY A 31 6.79 12.65 7.46
C GLY A 31 8.05 12.11 8.13
N GLY A 32 8.76 11.21 7.47
CA GLY A 32 10.00 10.66 8.05
C GLY A 32 9.74 9.63 9.14
N ALA A 33 8.55 9.03 9.16
CA ALA A 33 8.18 8.07 10.20
C ALA A 33 8.79 6.66 9.99
N GLY A 34 9.69 6.51 9.02
CA GLY A 34 10.36 5.25 8.77
C GLY A 34 9.75 4.47 7.63
N SER A 35 10.01 3.18 7.57
CA SER A 35 9.52 2.31 6.50
C SER A 35 8.44 1.36 7.01
N CYS A 36 7.68 0.82 6.07
CA CYS A 36 6.64 -0.15 6.37
C CYS A 36 6.75 -1.30 5.38
N LYS A 37 6.80 -2.53 5.88
CA LYS A 37 6.79 -3.71 5.01
C LYS A 37 5.37 -4.09 4.67
N VAL A 38 5.17 -4.57 3.45
CA VAL A 38 3.89 -5.10 3.00
C VAL A 38 4.01 -6.62 3.03
N LEU A 39 3.21 -7.25 3.88
CA LEU A 39 3.25 -8.71 4.06
C LEU A 39 2.21 -9.42 3.22
N LYS A 40 1.08 -8.77 2.97
CA LYS A 40 0.03 -9.33 2.13
C LYS A 40 -0.72 -8.20 1.45
N ALA A 41 -0.96 -8.35 0.17
CA ALA A 41 -1.68 -7.36 -0.63
C ALA A 41 -2.43 -8.07 -1.75
N ILE A 42 -3.46 -7.42 -2.27
CA ILE A 42 -4.17 -7.89 -3.48
C ILE A 42 -4.36 -6.71 -4.42
N PRO A 43 -4.23 -6.93 -5.74
CA PRO A 43 -4.52 -5.89 -6.71
C PRO A 43 -6.03 -5.78 -6.92
N LEU A 44 -6.50 -4.55 -7.12
CA LEU A 44 -7.90 -4.27 -7.42
C LEU A 44 -7.97 -3.61 -8.79
N SER A 45 -9.06 -3.87 -9.51
CA SER A 45 -9.22 -3.29 -10.84
C SER A 45 -9.65 -1.82 -10.76
N ALA A 46 -9.32 -1.07 -11.80
CA ALA A 46 -9.70 0.34 -11.90
C ALA A 46 -11.22 0.55 -11.84
N ALA A 47 -12.00 -0.45 -12.23
CA ALA A 47 -13.46 -0.37 -12.21
C ALA A 47 -14.04 -0.20 -10.80
N LEU A 48 -13.24 -0.50 -9.76
CA LEU A 48 -13.68 -0.34 -8.38
C LEU A 48 -13.39 1.06 -7.83
N LEU A 49 -12.77 1.94 -8.63
CA LEU A 49 -12.39 3.26 -8.19
C LEU A 49 -13.39 4.30 -8.65
N PRO A 50 -13.81 5.21 -7.76
CA PRO A 50 -14.55 6.37 -8.21
C PRO A 50 -13.61 7.28 -9.01
N GLU A 51 -14.09 7.76 -10.15
CA GLU A 51 -13.40 8.77 -10.96
C GLU A 51 -11.97 8.41 -11.39
N GLY A 52 -11.68 7.11 -11.62
CA GLY A 52 -10.42 6.71 -12.21
C GLY A 52 -9.21 6.70 -11.28
N GLY A 53 -9.42 6.78 -9.99
CA GLY A 53 -8.35 6.65 -9.01
C GLY A 53 -7.60 7.93 -8.73
N GLY A 54 -6.45 7.82 -8.10
CA GLY A 54 -5.64 8.96 -7.70
C GLY A 54 -4.27 8.92 -8.34
N LYS A 55 -3.38 9.77 -7.84
CA LYS A 55 -1.98 9.78 -8.27
C LYS A 55 -1.28 8.51 -7.80
N PRO A 56 -0.30 7.99 -8.55
CA PRO A 56 0.47 6.83 -8.07
C PRO A 56 1.05 7.08 -6.69
N GLY A 57 0.78 6.15 -5.76
CA GLY A 57 1.20 6.25 -4.37
C GLY A 57 0.20 6.94 -3.45
N GLU A 58 -0.88 7.48 -3.98
CA GLU A 58 -1.86 8.17 -3.15
C GLU A 58 -2.66 7.21 -2.28
N VAL A 59 -2.79 7.57 -0.99
CA VAL A 59 -3.60 6.80 -0.04
C VAL A 59 -5.06 7.12 -0.30
N LEU A 60 -5.82 6.11 -0.72
CA LEU A 60 -7.22 6.28 -1.11
C LEU A 60 -8.19 6.06 0.05
N GLY A 61 -7.79 5.28 1.05
CA GLY A 61 -8.62 5.03 2.20
C GLY A 61 -8.72 3.56 2.56
N GLN A 62 -9.70 3.21 3.38
CA GLN A 62 -9.90 1.85 3.83
C GLN A 62 -10.32 0.95 2.66
N GLY A 63 -9.66 -0.19 2.54
CA GLY A 63 -9.99 -1.22 1.57
C GLY A 63 -10.76 -2.37 2.19
N GLU A 64 -11.01 -3.41 1.40
CA GLU A 64 -11.71 -4.59 1.84
C GLU A 64 -10.85 -5.38 2.84
N GLN A 65 -11.50 -6.13 3.72
CA GLN A 65 -10.85 -7.03 4.69
C GLN A 65 -9.85 -6.30 5.61
N GLY A 66 -10.15 -5.05 5.93
CA GLY A 66 -9.26 -4.26 6.78
C GLY A 66 -8.02 -3.74 6.07
N GLY A 67 -8.04 -3.71 4.74
CA GLY A 67 -6.91 -3.26 3.95
C GLY A 67 -6.83 -1.75 3.83
N LEU A 68 -5.75 -1.29 3.20
CA LEU A 68 -5.51 0.10 2.88
C LEU A 68 -5.29 0.20 1.38
N ARG A 69 -6.11 0.98 0.69
CA ARG A 69 -6.01 1.15 -0.76
C ARG A 69 -5.00 2.21 -1.13
N ILE A 70 -4.05 1.85 -1.97
CA ILE A 70 -3.04 2.77 -2.50
C ILE A 70 -3.16 2.79 -4.02
N ALA A 71 -3.25 3.97 -4.60
CA ALA A 71 -3.32 4.12 -6.05
C ALA A 71 -2.00 3.71 -6.70
N CYS A 72 -2.09 3.02 -7.80
CA CYS A 72 -0.95 2.66 -8.64
C CYS A 72 -1.18 3.25 -10.03
N THR A 73 -0.24 3.02 -10.94
CA THR A 73 -0.36 3.58 -12.28
C THR A 73 -1.51 2.93 -13.06
N GLU A 74 -1.94 3.58 -14.13
CA GLU A 74 -3.00 3.11 -15.04
C GLU A 74 -4.33 2.85 -14.34
N GLY A 75 -4.62 3.63 -13.29
CA GLY A 75 -5.89 3.52 -12.57
C GLY A 75 -6.04 2.26 -11.74
N THR A 76 -4.98 1.50 -11.55
CA THR A 76 -5.03 0.30 -10.72
C THR A 76 -4.82 0.66 -9.25
N VAL A 77 -5.20 -0.25 -8.35
CA VAL A 77 -5.10 -0.04 -6.89
C VAL A 77 -4.54 -1.29 -6.23
N LEU A 78 -3.63 -1.08 -5.29
CA LEU A 78 -3.14 -2.17 -4.45
C LEU A 78 -3.80 -2.05 -3.08
N ASN A 79 -4.45 -3.11 -2.63
CA ASN A 79 -5.06 -3.15 -1.30
C ASN A 79 -4.10 -3.87 -0.35
N LEU A 80 -3.54 -3.11 0.58
CA LEU A 80 -2.56 -3.63 1.55
C LEU A 80 -3.31 -4.27 2.71
N LEU A 81 -3.30 -5.60 2.77
CA LEU A 81 -4.06 -6.35 3.77
C LEU A 81 -3.30 -6.48 5.09
N ARG A 82 -2.00 -6.78 5.03
CA ARG A 82 -1.17 -6.92 6.22
C ARG A 82 0.13 -6.17 6.01
N VAL A 83 0.50 -5.40 7.01
CA VAL A 83 1.70 -4.56 6.95
C VAL A 83 2.47 -4.69 8.27
N LYS A 84 3.74 -4.30 8.22
CA LYS A 84 4.58 -4.26 9.43
C LYS A 84 5.41 -2.99 9.40
N PRO A 85 4.95 -1.93 10.09
CA PRO A 85 5.77 -0.72 10.23
C PRO A 85 7.05 -1.02 10.98
N GLY A 86 8.12 -0.31 10.65
CA GLY A 86 9.41 -0.51 11.30
C GLY A 86 9.31 -0.37 12.81
N GLY A 87 9.83 -1.37 13.54
CA GLY A 87 9.79 -1.36 14.99
C GLY A 87 8.44 -1.69 15.60
N LYS A 88 7.45 -2.07 14.80
CA LYS A 88 6.11 -2.39 15.28
C LYS A 88 5.72 -3.81 14.87
N ALA A 89 4.66 -4.32 15.50
CA ALA A 89 4.14 -5.63 15.18
C ALA A 89 3.34 -5.58 13.86
N GLU A 90 3.15 -6.76 13.27
CA GLU A 90 2.30 -6.90 12.10
C GLU A 90 0.87 -6.45 12.41
N GLN A 91 0.24 -5.77 11.47
CA GLN A 91 -1.11 -5.25 11.65
C GLN A 91 -1.85 -5.18 10.32
N ASP A 92 -3.14 -4.95 10.37
CA ASP A 92 -3.95 -4.73 9.17
C ASP A 92 -3.55 -3.42 8.49
N GLY A 93 -3.71 -3.36 7.16
CA GLY A 93 -3.37 -2.15 6.41
C GLY A 93 -4.12 -0.93 6.92
N VAL A 94 -5.41 -1.06 7.24
CA VAL A 94 -6.23 0.06 7.71
C VAL A 94 -5.72 0.62 9.04
N SER A 95 -4.95 -0.16 9.81
CA SER A 95 -4.39 0.32 11.06
C SER A 95 -3.44 1.51 10.86
N LEU A 96 -2.86 1.63 9.66
CA LEU A 96 -2.03 2.80 9.35
C LEU A 96 -2.85 4.09 9.34
N LEU A 97 -4.09 4.03 8.86
CA LEU A 97 -5.01 5.16 8.91
C LEU A 97 -5.47 5.42 10.35
N ASN A 98 -5.86 4.38 11.05
CA ASN A 98 -6.36 4.50 12.43
C ASN A 98 -5.29 5.03 13.37
N GLY A 99 -4.04 4.62 13.16
CA GLY A 99 -2.90 5.10 13.94
C GLY A 99 -2.33 6.42 13.45
N ARG A 100 -2.93 7.02 12.45
CA ARG A 100 -2.51 8.30 11.86
C ARG A 100 -1.09 8.28 11.31
N ARG A 101 -0.61 7.10 10.90
CA ARG A 101 0.69 6.99 10.24
C ARG A 101 0.62 7.45 8.79
N VAL A 102 -0.55 7.29 8.17
CA VAL A 102 -0.86 7.83 6.84
C VAL A 102 -2.23 8.49 6.91
N LYS A 103 -2.50 9.37 5.96
CA LYS A 103 -3.79 10.04 5.82
C LYS A 103 -4.27 9.87 4.40
N ILE A 104 -5.59 9.88 4.22
CA ILE A 104 -6.16 9.89 2.87
C ILE A 104 -5.62 11.10 2.13
N GLY A 105 -5.12 10.87 0.94
CA GLY A 105 -4.52 11.91 0.11
C GLY A 105 -3.00 12.00 0.21
N ASP A 106 -2.37 11.35 1.20
CA ASP A 106 -0.91 11.27 1.25
C ASP A 106 -0.40 10.52 0.04
N VAL A 107 0.74 10.95 -0.50
CA VAL A 107 1.39 10.27 -1.62
C VAL A 107 2.63 9.57 -1.09
N LEU A 108 2.62 8.24 -1.15
CA LEU A 108 3.72 7.42 -0.65
C LEU A 108 4.86 7.36 -1.68
N GLU A 109 6.06 7.15 -1.19
CA GLU A 109 7.25 7.04 -2.04
C GLU A 109 7.83 5.64 -2.00
#